data_ecf032c7498deaad48799ae8456e1c76
#
_entry.id   ecf032c7498deaad48799ae8456e1c76
#
_cell.length_a   1.000
_cell.length_b   1.000
_cell.length_c   1.000
_cell.angle_alpha   90.00
_cell.angle_beta   90.00
_cell.angle_gamma   90.00
#
_symmetry.space_group_name_H-M   'P 1'
#
loop_
_entity.id
_entity.type
_entity.pdbx_description
1 polymer ?
#
loop_
_entity_poly.entity_id
_entity_poly.type
_entity_poly.pdbx_seq_one_letter_code
_entity_poly.pdbx_strand_id
1 'polypeptide(L)'
;MDDTDPHIHVDVKLRSTVVARDILAAAFGLAGDVPATVTTGCGVRVPLAMTSASPERVTCLPCREYAHGQHVLMADQFDEFARLPGLAVTYDEAARAAAWHRDVARRFAGLDG
;
A
#
# COMPACT_ATOMS: atom_id res chain seq x y z
N MET A 1 -22.35 -9.82 -20.19
CA MET A 1 -22.03 -9.07 -18.99
C MET A 1 -20.56 -8.72 -18.97
N ASP A 2 -20.30 -7.54 -18.64
CA ASP A 2 -18.93 -7.10 -18.57
C ASP A 2 -18.36 -7.39 -17.19
N ASP A 3 -17.34 -8.21 -17.14
CA ASP A 3 -16.68 -8.54 -15.90
C ASP A 3 -15.62 -7.55 -15.50
N THR A 4 -15.46 -6.49 -16.29
CA THR A 4 -14.45 -5.50 -16.02
C THR A 4 -14.85 -4.65 -14.83
N ASP A 5 -14.03 -4.67 -13.81
CA ASP A 5 -14.20 -3.80 -12.66
C ASP A 5 -13.57 -2.45 -13.01
N PRO A 6 -14.35 -1.37 -13.07
CA PRO A 6 -13.80 -0.06 -13.45
C PRO A 6 -12.99 0.61 -12.35
N HIS A 7 -12.98 0.04 -11.15
CA HIS A 7 -12.29 0.66 -10.04
C HIS A 7 -10.83 0.29 -9.99
N ILE A 8 -10.03 1.20 -9.47
CA ILE A 8 -8.64 0.94 -9.12
C ILE A 8 -8.61 0.58 -7.64
N HIS A 9 -8.00 -0.56 -7.35
CA HIS A 9 -7.97 -1.15 -6.02
C HIS A 9 -6.61 -0.97 -5.36
N VAL A 10 -6.52 -1.40 -4.11
CA VAL A 10 -5.26 -1.46 -3.37
C VAL A 10 -4.90 -2.94 -3.21
N ASP A 11 -3.65 -3.28 -3.53
CA ASP A 11 -3.11 -4.62 -3.24
C ASP A 11 -3.16 -4.83 -1.72
N VAL A 12 -3.64 -6.00 -1.29
CA VAL A 12 -3.75 -6.31 0.13
C VAL A 12 -2.40 -6.16 0.84
N LYS A 13 -1.30 -6.33 0.10
CA LYS A 13 0.05 -6.17 0.65
C LYS A 13 0.58 -4.75 0.49
N LEU A 14 -0.23 -3.83 -0.01
CA LEU A 14 0.11 -2.41 -0.18
C LEU A 14 1.36 -2.19 -1.03
N ARG A 15 1.58 -3.06 -2.02
CA ARG A 15 2.74 -2.91 -2.91
C ARG A 15 2.55 -1.74 -3.85
N SER A 16 3.65 -1.02 -4.13
CA SER A 16 3.69 -0.13 -5.25
C SER A 16 3.77 -0.96 -6.52
N THR A 17 2.84 -0.75 -7.44
CA THR A 17 2.75 -1.57 -8.65
C THR A 17 4.08 -1.60 -9.43
N VAL A 18 4.66 -0.45 -9.66
CA VAL A 18 5.89 -0.36 -10.47
C VAL A 18 7.07 -0.96 -9.72
N VAL A 19 7.27 -0.52 -8.48
CA VAL A 19 8.42 -0.96 -7.70
C VAL A 19 8.35 -2.45 -7.42
N ALA A 20 7.18 -2.95 -7.04
CA ALA A 20 7.01 -4.38 -6.77
C ALA A 20 7.29 -5.21 -8.01
N ARG A 21 6.81 -4.73 -9.16
CA ARG A 21 7.02 -5.45 -10.42
C ARG A 21 8.51 -5.54 -10.75
N ASP A 22 9.23 -4.43 -10.60
CA ASP A 22 10.66 -4.40 -10.89
C ASP A 22 11.45 -5.30 -9.94
N ILE A 23 11.11 -5.25 -8.66
CA ILE A 23 11.79 -6.07 -7.65
C ILE A 23 11.55 -7.56 -7.91
N LEU A 24 10.30 -7.93 -8.21
CA LEU A 24 9.97 -9.33 -8.45
C LEU A 24 10.63 -9.83 -9.72
N ALA A 25 10.65 -9.03 -10.78
CA ALA A 25 11.29 -9.41 -12.02
C ALA A 25 12.80 -9.62 -11.79
N ALA A 26 13.43 -8.75 -11.05
CA ALA A 26 14.85 -8.88 -10.75
C ALA A 26 15.13 -10.12 -9.89
N ALA A 27 14.29 -10.39 -8.91
CA ALA A 27 14.48 -11.51 -8.00
C ALA A 27 14.37 -12.85 -8.72
N PHE A 28 13.46 -12.95 -9.68
CA PHE A 28 13.25 -14.21 -10.42
C PHE A 28 14.05 -14.26 -11.73
N GLY A 29 14.65 -13.14 -12.12
CA GLY A 29 15.44 -13.09 -13.34
C GLY A 29 14.60 -13.12 -14.61
N LEU A 30 13.28 -13.03 -14.50
CA LEU A 30 12.40 -13.09 -15.66
C LEU A 30 11.24 -12.12 -15.44
N ALA A 31 11.00 -11.30 -16.45
CA ALA A 31 9.90 -10.32 -16.37
C ALA A 31 8.54 -10.98 -16.26
N GLY A 32 8.42 -12.21 -16.78
CA GLY A 32 7.14 -12.93 -16.74
C GLY A 32 6.75 -13.51 -15.40
N ASP A 33 7.63 -13.45 -14.41
CA ASP A 33 7.38 -14.07 -13.11
C ASP A 33 6.68 -13.14 -12.12
N VAL A 34 6.29 -11.95 -12.56
CA VAL A 34 5.52 -11.03 -11.74
C VAL A 34 4.08 -11.55 -11.63
N PRO A 35 3.47 -11.58 -10.44
CA PRO A 35 2.10 -12.03 -10.32
C PRO A 35 1.17 -11.23 -11.24
N ALA A 36 0.36 -11.93 -12.04
CA ALA A 36 -0.58 -11.27 -12.94
C ALA A 36 -1.80 -10.77 -12.19
N THR A 37 -2.18 -11.45 -11.12
CA THR A 37 -3.34 -11.08 -10.32
C THR A 37 -2.95 -11.02 -8.85
N VAL A 38 -3.67 -10.20 -8.10
CA VAL A 38 -3.44 -10.04 -6.66
C VAL A 38 -4.78 -10.00 -5.95
N THR A 39 -4.76 -10.27 -4.65
CA THR A 39 -5.92 -10.05 -3.79
C THR A 39 -5.88 -8.62 -3.32
N THR A 40 -7.02 -7.94 -3.41
CA THR A 40 -7.12 -6.55 -3.00
C THR A 40 -7.50 -6.42 -1.54
N GLY A 41 -7.41 -5.20 -1.02
CA GLY A 41 -7.82 -4.91 0.35
C GLY A 41 -9.29 -5.19 0.61
N CYS A 42 -10.13 -5.13 -0.42
CA CYS A 42 -11.55 -5.47 -0.28
C CYS A 42 -11.83 -6.95 -0.52
N GLY A 43 -10.80 -7.77 -0.76
CA GLY A 43 -10.94 -9.21 -0.81
C GLY A 43 -11.19 -9.81 -2.18
N VAL A 44 -11.13 -9.04 -3.24
CA VAL A 44 -11.34 -9.56 -4.59
C VAL A 44 -10.01 -9.75 -5.30
N ARG A 45 -10.01 -10.58 -6.34
CA ARG A 45 -8.82 -10.79 -7.15
C ARG A 45 -8.94 -9.98 -8.43
N VAL A 46 -7.90 -9.20 -8.69
CA VAL A 46 -7.87 -8.34 -9.87
C VAL A 46 -6.48 -8.41 -10.51
N PRO A 47 -6.36 -8.01 -11.78
CA PRO A 47 -5.04 -7.86 -12.36
C PRO A 47 -4.21 -6.86 -11.58
N LEU A 48 -2.93 -7.12 -11.44
CA LEU A 48 -2.03 -6.20 -10.73
C LEU A 48 -2.11 -4.79 -11.31
N ALA A 49 -2.30 -4.69 -12.63
CA ALA A 49 -2.41 -3.39 -13.30
C ALA A 49 -3.60 -2.56 -12.82
N MET A 50 -4.58 -3.19 -12.17
CA MET A 50 -5.77 -2.50 -11.64
C MET A 50 -5.58 -2.11 -10.17
N THR A 51 -4.35 -2.03 -9.70
CA THR A 51 -4.05 -1.61 -8.34
C THR A 51 -3.13 -0.40 -8.35
N SER A 52 -3.19 0.35 -7.28
CA SER A 52 -2.28 1.47 -7.06
C SER A 52 -2.03 1.63 -5.57
N ALA A 53 -0.85 2.12 -5.24
CA ALA A 53 -0.52 2.51 -3.87
C ALA A 53 -0.79 3.99 -3.63
N SER A 54 -1.18 4.72 -4.66
CA SER A 54 -1.39 6.17 -4.58
C SER A 54 -2.83 6.47 -4.21
N PRO A 55 -3.08 7.20 -3.11
CA PRO A 55 -4.45 7.53 -2.71
C PRO A 55 -5.25 8.23 -3.80
N GLU A 56 -4.58 9.04 -4.63
CA GLU A 56 -5.26 9.81 -5.68
C GLU A 56 -5.78 8.93 -6.81
N ARG A 57 -5.26 7.73 -6.95
CA ARG A 57 -5.63 6.83 -8.04
C ARG A 57 -6.62 5.76 -7.64
N VAL A 58 -6.74 5.48 -6.36
CA VAL A 58 -7.62 4.41 -5.88
C VAL A 58 -9.05 4.90 -5.82
N THR A 59 -9.95 4.22 -6.51
CA THR A 59 -11.36 4.59 -6.58
C THR A 59 -12.28 3.64 -5.82
N CYS A 60 -11.81 2.45 -5.48
CA CYS A 60 -12.60 1.47 -4.73
C CYS A 60 -12.68 1.91 -3.26
N LEU A 61 -13.89 2.23 -2.79
CA LEU A 61 -14.06 2.74 -1.43
C LEU A 61 -13.63 1.74 -0.35
N PRO A 62 -14.02 0.47 -0.40
CA PRO A 62 -13.53 -0.48 0.60
C PRO A 62 -12.01 -0.63 0.60
N CYS A 63 -11.38 -0.54 -0.56
CA CYS A 63 -9.92 -0.56 -0.63
C CYS A 63 -9.31 0.67 0.02
N ARG A 64 -9.93 1.83 -0.18
CA ARG A 64 -9.46 3.06 0.47
C ARG A 64 -9.56 2.94 1.99
N GLU A 65 -10.65 2.38 2.50
CA GLU A 65 -10.80 2.15 3.93
C GLU A 65 -9.75 1.18 4.45
N TYR A 66 -9.50 0.12 3.72
CA TYR A 66 -8.48 -0.84 4.09
C TYR A 66 -7.10 -0.18 4.17
N ALA A 67 -6.75 0.57 3.13
CA ALA A 67 -5.44 1.24 3.07
C ALA A 67 -5.30 2.28 4.18
N HIS A 68 -6.36 3.03 4.46
CA HIS A 68 -6.36 3.98 5.56
C HIS A 68 -6.00 3.28 6.86
N GLY A 69 -6.70 2.20 7.18
CA GLY A 69 -6.46 1.46 8.43
C GLY A 69 -5.05 0.89 8.50
N GLN A 70 -4.55 0.36 7.38
CA GLN A 70 -3.21 -0.22 7.36
C GLN A 70 -2.14 0.84 7.56
N HIS A 71 -2.29 2.01 6.96
CA HIS A 71 -1.32 3.08 7.14
C HIS A 71 -1.34 3.64 8.55
N VAL A 72 -2.53 3.75 9.18
CA VAL A 72 -2.61 4.13 10.58
C VAL A 72 -1.86 3.13 11.45
N LEU A 73 -2.08 1.83 11.19
CA LEU A 73 -1.41 0.77 11.94
C LEU A 73 0.10 0.84 11.79
N MET A 74 0.58 1.06 10.56
CA MET A 74 2.01 1.19 10.30
C MET A 74 2.60 2.41 11.02
N ALA A 75 1.86 3.52 11.03
CA ALA A 75 2.32 4.71 11.75
C ALA A 75 2.46 4.43 13.24
N ASP A 76 1.49 3.73 13.82
CA ASP A 76 1.54 3.36 15.22
C ASP A 76 2.72 2.45 15.51
N GLN A 77 3.04 1.53 14.60
CA GLN A 77 4.18 0.65 14.75
C GLN A 77 5.50 1.42 14.74
N PHE A 78 5.61 2.44 13.88
CA PHE A 78 6.82 3.27 13.88
C PHE A 78 6.94 4.09 15.16
N ASP A 79 5.84 4.55 15.73
CA ASP A 79 5.87 5.22 17.02
C ASP A 79 6.37 4.28 18.12
N GLU A 80 5.95 3.03 18.08
CA GLU A 80 6.44 2.02 19.02
C GLU A 80 7.93 1.77 18.85
N PHE A 81 8.40 1.67 17.62
CA PHE A 81 9.82 1.48 17.35
C PHE A 81 10.66 2.62 17.91
N ALA A 82 10.15 3.85 17.82
CA ALA A 82 10.86 5.02 18.30
C ALA A 82 11.11 4.97 19.81
N ARG A 83 10.32 4.19 20.54
CA ARG A 83 10.45 4.04 22.00
C ARG A 83 11.38 2.93 22.42
N LEU A 84 11.75 2.05 21.50
CA LEU A 84 12.56 0.86 21.83
C LEU A 84 14.04 1.19 21.69
N PRO A 85 14.84 0.94 22.71
CA PRO A 85 16.28 1.16 22.62
C PRO A 85 16.93 0.06 21.78
N GLY A 86 18.05 0.38 21.16
CA GLY A 86 18.87 -0.60 20.48
C GLY A 86 18.44 -1.00 19.10
N LEU A 87 17.41 -0.34 18.53
CA LEU A 87 17.01 -0.59 17.17
C LEU A 87 17.89 0.19 16.20
N ALA A 88 18.03 -0.34 14.98
CA ALA A 88 18.81 0.30 13.94
C ALA A 88 18.17 1.59 13.41
N VAL A 89 16.85 1.74 13.61
CA VAL A 89 16.11 2.91 13.17
C VAL A 89 16.23 4.01 14.22
N THR A 90 16.59 5.19 13.79
CA THR A 90 16.68 6.33 14.72
C THR A 90 15.29 6.86 15.04
N TYR A 91 15.20 7.63 16.13
CA TYR A 91 13.95 8.29 16.49
C TYR A 91 13.43 9.16 15.35
N ASP A 92 14.31 9.95 14.73
CA ASP A 92 13.89 10.84 13.65
C ASP A 92 13.41 10.07 12.43
N GLU A 93 14.07 8.97 12.09
CA GLU A 93 13.63 8.14 10.98
C GLU A 93 12.26 7.54 11.24
N ALA A 94 12.05 7.02 12.45
CA ALA A 94 10.76 6.45 12.82
C ALA A 94 9.66 7.51 12.84
N ALA A 95 9.96 8.69 13.35
CA ALA A 95 8.99 9.79 13.40
C ALA A 95 8.58 10.23 12.00
N ARG A 96 9.55 10.33 11.07
CA ARG A 96 9.24 10.70 9.70
C ARG A 96 8.41 9.63 9.00
N ALA A 97 8.72 8.35 9.24
CA ALA A 97 7.96 7.26 8.65
C ALA A 97 6.52 7.26 9.18
N ALA A 98 6.35 7.49 10.48
CA ALA A 98 5.01 7.57 11.06
C ALA A 98 4.23 8.73 10.47
N ALA A 99 4.86 9.89 10.33
CA ALA A 99 4.20 11.06 9.76
C ALA A 99 3.79 10.82 8.32
N TRP A 100 4.64 10.18 7.54
CA TRP A 100 4.33 9.86 6.15
C TRP A 100 3.12 8.92 6.06
N HIS A 101 3.09 7.87 6.88
CA HIS A 101 1.97 6.93 6.87
C HIS A 101 0.67 7.62 7.29
N ARG A 102 0.72 8.53 8.26
CA ARG A 102 -0.47 9.27 8.67
C ARG A 102 -0.99 10.19 7.58
N ASP A 103 -0.07 10.82 6.84
CA ASP A 103 -0.45 11.66 5.72
C ASP A 103 -1.14 10.83 4.64
N VAL A 104 -0.55 9.70 4.27
CA VAL A 104 -1.15 8.81 3.28
C VAL A 104 -2.52 8.31 3.76
N ALA A 105 -2.63 7.96 5.03
CA ALA A 105 -3.90 7.51 5.60
C ALA A 105 -4.99 8.57 5.44
N ARG A 106 -4.66 9.83 5.74
CA ARG A 106 -5.64 10.92 5.58
C ARG A 106 -6.08 11.06 4.14
N ARG A 107 -5.14 10.94 3.21
CA ARG A 107 -5.46 11.05 1.79
C ARG A 107 -6.36 9.92 1.32
N PHE A 108 -6.16 8.70 1.81
CA PHE A 108 -7.07 7.60 1.53
C PHE A 108 -8.46 7.84 2.12
N ALA A 109 -8.53 8.48 3.25
CA ALA A 109 -9.81 8.81 3.87
C ALA A 109 -10.52 9.97 3.19
N GLY A 110 -9.84 10.68 2.29
CA GLY A 110 -10.43 11.82 1.60
C GLY A 110 -10.51 13.09 2.45
N LEU A 111 -9.70 13.15 3.50
CA LEU A 111 -9.74 14.29 4.41
C LEU A 111 -8.87 15.46 3.95
N ASP A 112 -8.09 15.21 2.93
CA ASP A 112 -7.21 16.23 2.34
C ASP A 112 -7.88 16.86 1.16
N GLY A 113 -8.88 17.48 1.40
CA GLY A 113 -9.76 18.01 0.44
C GLY A 113 -9.30 18.58 -0.84
#